data_58bc2ed5bc9ffb6605abccc7f758d3b7
#
_entry.id   58bc2ed5bc9ffb6605abccc7f758d3b7
#
_cell.length_a   1.000
_cell.length_b   1.000
_cell.length_c   1.000
_cell.angle_alpha   90.00
_cell.angle_beta   90.00
_cell.angle_gamma   90.00
#
_symmetry.space_group_name_H-M   'P 1'
#
loop_
_entity.id
_entity.type
_entity.pdbx_description
1 polymer ?
#
loop_
_entity_poly.entity_id
_entity_poly.type
_entity_poly.pdbx_seq_one_letter_code
_entity_poly.pdbx_strand_id
1 'polypeptide(L)'
;MKEKNLRGLWTTVFLTVLFGGFAIVMWFIGGIASSPQYVVDRGGLYPNDFGQNVAIKIEIIEEIGNIKNDDKAAMYLILSGNKVLGLIADKDDADIKSALASQEKGLLVSNPVLVAGEKDSSSAAKDNISKIRQSLATEAQSSLEGSFIVDVKKHKSSAQMLLYGAYGFGALALFFVGLFAFNVSRRKKAYRELYAQFPELEGNLDLLVSGGQYADSKRGLYVYKDHLIAFAQRNTIVPAKDILYLVAVKQTIQQGIASHVNYTVEAYDKNFKKHVLSTLGGSKKTYDDEINAFTYFVDQHYPNILVGADHAPEYQALKNAAGF
;
A
#
# COMPACT_ATOMS: atom_id res chain seq x y z
N MET A 1 -35.42 3.34 6.98
CA MET A 1 -34.08 3.41 6.34
C MET A 1 -33.00 3.45 7.42
N LYS A 2 -31.87 2.76 7.27
CA LYS A 2 -30.77 2.78 8.24
C LYS A 2 -29.64 3.70 7.79
N GLU A 3 -28.91 4.27 8.73
CA GLU A 3 -27.69 5.04 8.43
C GLU A 3 -26.70 4.24 7.57
N LYS A 4 -26.19 4.86 6.50
CA LYS A 4 -25.28 4.23 5.55
C LYS A 4 -23.81 4.58 5.83
N ASN A 5 -23.39 4.49 7.09
CA ASN A 5 -22.03 4.88 7.52
C ASN A 5 -20.91 4.09 6.81
N LEU A 6 -21.14 2.84 6.46
CA LEU A 6 -20.17 1.95 5.82
C LEU A 6 -20.35 1.77 4.31
N ARG A 7 -21.35 2.43 3.69
CA ARG A 7 -21.61 2.27 2.24
C ARG A 7 -20.37 2.67 1.43
N GLY A 8 -19.96 1.79 0.52
CA GLY A 8 -18.84 2.05 -0.41
C GLY A 8 -17.45 2.05 0.25
N LEU A 9 -17.31 1.66 1.54
CA LEU A 9 -16.02 1.56 2.21
C LEU A 9 -15.40 0.15 2.15
N TRP A 10 -16.10 -0.83 1.56
CA TRP A 10 -15.61 -2.20 1.44
C TRP A 10 -14.28 -2.32 0.69
N THR A 11 -14.09 -1.50 -0.35
CA THR A 11 -12.82 -1.45 -1.08
C THR A 11 -11.67 -1.04 -0.16
N THR A 12 -11.89 -0.05 0.71
CA THR A 12 -10.87 0.39 1.69
C THR A 12 -10.54 -0.72 2.68
N VAL A 13 -11.56 -1.43 3.18
CA VAL A 13 -11.38 -2.59 4.07
C VAL A 13 -10.60 -3.69 3.36
N PHE A 14 -10.99 -4.04 2.14
CA PHE A 14 -10.30 -5.04 1.33
C PHE A 14 -8.83 -4.69 1.12
N LEU A 15 -8.52 -3.45 0.73
CA LEU A 15 -7.14 -3.00 0.54
C LEU A 15 -6.34 -3.03 1.85
N THR A 16 -6.95 -2.66 2.98
CA THR A 16 -6.31 -2.78 4.30
C THR A 16 -5.91 -4.22 4.61
N VAL A 17 -6.83 -5.17 4.41
CA VAL A 17 -6.59 -6.60 4.66
C VAL A 17 -5.52 -7.14 3.70
N LEU A 18 -5.60 -6.77 2.43
CA LEU A 18 -4.65 -7.19 1.40
C LEU A 18 -3.23 -6.73 1.71
N PHE A 19 -3.03 -5.43 1.91
CA PHE A 19 -1.70 -4.88 2.18
C PHE A 19 -1.18 -5.28 3.57
N GLY A 20 -2.05 -5.35 4.59
CA GLY A 20 -1.68 -5.86 5.90
C GLY A 20 -1.25 -7.33 5.85
N GLY A 21 -1.96 -8.16 5.09
CA GLY A 21 -1.59 -9.56 4.87
C GLY A 21 -0.23 -9.70 4.18
N PHE A 22 0.02 -8.93 3.12
CA PHE A 22 1.34 -8.91 2.47
C PHE A 22 2.45 -8.45 3.40
N ALA A 23 2.21 -7.41 4.20
CA ALA A 23 3.20 -6.92 5.16
C ALA A 23 3.59 -8.00 6.18
N ILE A 24 2.61 -8.72 6.73
CA ILE A 24 2.84 -9.81 7.70
C ILE A 24 3.63 -10.95 7.06
N VAL A 25 3.24 -11.39 5.86
CA VAL A 25 3.92 -12.47 5.14
C VAL A 25 5.37 -12.11 4.82
N MET A 26 5.60 -10.91 4.28
CA MET A 26 6.95 -10.45 3.96
C MET A 26 7.82 -10.27 5.20
N TRP A 27 7.25 -9.74 6.29
CA TRP A 27 7.94 -9.58 7.56
C TRP A 27 8.36 -10.94 8.14
N PHE A 28 7.44 -11.91 8.12
CA PHE A 28 7.70 -13.26 8.62
C PHE A 28 8.78 -13.96 7.77
N ILE A 29 8.65 -13.93 6.44
CA ILE A 29 9.63 -14.54 5.53
C ILE A 29 10.98 -13.85 5.67
N GLY A 30 11.04 -12.52 5.65
CA GLY A 30 12.29 -11.74 5.75
C GLY A 30 13.01 -11.95 7.09
N GLY A 31 12.26 -12.00 8.19
CA GLY A 31 12.82 -12.24 9.52
C GLY A 31 13.38 -13.65 9.72
N ILE A 32 12.67 -14.66 9.21
CA ILE A 32 13.09 -16.06 9.36
C ILE A 32 14.16 -16.41 8.33
N ALA A 33 14.03 -15.96 7.08
CA ALA A 33 14.95 -16.31 6.00
C ALA A 33 16.39 -15.84 6.25
N SER A 34 16.60 -14.81 7.07
CA SER A 34 17.95 -14.35 7.46
C SER A 34 18.63 -15.25 8.51
N SER A 35 17.87 -16.14 9.18
CA SER A 35 18.40 -16.97 10.26
C SER A 35 19.18 -18.16 9.70
N PRO A 36 20.45 -18.38 10.09
CA PRO A 36 21.21 -19.55 9.71
C PRO A 36 20.52 -20.87 10.12
N GLN A 37 19.87 -20.90 11.28
CA GLN A 37 19.15 -22.08 11.76
C GLN A 37 17.99 -22.48 10.85
N TYR A 38 17.26 -21.50 10.32
CA TYR A 38 16.19 -21.77 9.36
C TYR A 38 16.68 -22.44 8.06
N VAL A 39 17.88 -22.05 7.60
CA VAL A 39 18.52 -22.69 6.45
C VAL A 39 18.90 -24.13 6.79
N VAL A 40 19.43 -24.37 7.98
CA VAL A 40 19.75 -25.74 8.47
C VAL A 40 18.51 -26.62 8.55
N ASP A 41 17.43 -26.13 9.13
CA ASP A 41 16.17 -26.87 9.34
C ASP A 41 15.53 -27.29 8.00
N ARG A 42 15.90 -26.62 6.91
CA ARG A 42 15.50 -26.97 5.53
C ARG A 42 16.50 -27.81 4.76
N GLY A 43 17.48 -28.36 5.43
CA GLY A 43 18.49 -29.23 4.80
C GLY A 43 19.58 -28.45 4.06
N GLY A 44 19.74 -27.15 4.35
CA GLY A 44 20.77 -26.31 3.74
C GLY A 44 22.11 -26.31 4.46
N LEU A 45 22.39 -27.28 5.32
CA LEU A 45 23.70 -27.36 6.01
C LEU A 45 24.76 -27.99 5.08
N TYR A 46 25.82 -27.22 4.82
CA TYR A 46 26.98 -27.68 4.07
C TYR A 46 27.71 -28.82 4.84
N PRO A 47 28.23 -29.90 4.18
CA PRO A 47 28.26 -30.10 2.75
C PRO A 47 27.04 -30.84 2.14
N ASN A 48 26.01 -31.16 2.91
CA ASN A 48 24.87 -31.97 2.49
C ASN A 48 23.67 -31.12 2.05
N ASP A 49 23.94 -29.91 1.61
CA ASP A 49 22.90 -28.93 1.23
C ASP A 49 22.40 -29.17 -0.21
N PHE A 50 21.09 -28.91 -0.43
CA PHE A 50 20.41 -29.09 -1.72
C PHE A 50 19.94 -27.79 -2.37
N GLY A 51 20.19 -26.64 -1.76
CA GLY A 51 19.62 -25.36 -2.20
C GLY A 51 20.63 -24.30 -2.61
N GLN A 52 20.12 -23.17 -3.04
CA GLN A 52 20.91 -21.97 -3.32
C GLN A 52 21.37 -21.29 -2.03
N ASN A 53 20.53 -21.32 -1.00
CA ASN A 53 20.89 -20.83 0.35
C ASN A 53 21.56 -21.97 1.12
N VAL A 54 22.68 -21.65 1.73
CA VAL A 54 23.51 -22.60 2.45
C VAL A 54 23.87 -22.06 3.82
N ALA A 55 23.80 -22.90 4.85
CA ALA A 55 24.35 -22.63 6.17
C ALA A 55 25.69 -23.34 6.33
N ILE A 56 26.68 -22.64 6.84
CA ILE A 56 28.05 -23.14 6.96
C ILE A 56 28.51 -22.96 8.41
N LYS A 57 29.15 -23.99 8.97
CA LYS A 57 29.85 -23.93 10.24
C LYS A 57 31.27 -23.41 10.01
N ILE A 58 31.58 -22.24 10.49
CA ILE A 58 32.92 -21.65 10.39
C ILE A 58 33.76 -22.18 11.55
N GLU A 59 34.80 -22.92 11.26
CA GLU A 59 35.77 -23.48 12.20
C GLU A 59 37.06 -22.69 12.21
N ILE A 60 37.48 -22.11 11.07
CA ILE A 60 38.60 -21.18 10.92
C ILE A 60 38.17 -20.10 9.92
N ILE A 61 38.58 -18.86 10.14
CA ILE A 61 38.29 -17.73 9.25
C ILE A 61 39.53 -16.86 9.09
N GLU A 62 39.81 -16.46 7.84
CA GLU A 62 40.91 -15.56 7.50
C GLU A 62 40.43 -14.53 6.46
N GLU A 63 40.66 -13.25 6.70
CA GLU A 63 40.38 -12.19 5.73
C GLU A 63 41.50 -12.18 4.68
N ILE A 64 41.13 -12.34 3.40
CA ILE A 64 42.09 -12.41 2.28
C ILE A 64 42.09 -11.18 1.40
N GLY A 65 41.12 -10.28 1.56
CA GLY A 65 41.12 -9.00 0.85
C GLY A 65 39.76 -8.34 0.71
N ASN A 66 39.78 -7.16 0.12
CA ASN A 66 38.57 -6.38 -0.13
C ASN A 66 37.92 -6.78 -1.45
N ILE A 67 36.61 -6.59 -1.54
CA ILE A 67 35.88 -6.77 -2.79
C ILE A 67 36.07 -5.52 -3.66
N LYS A 68 36.37 -5.71 -4.93
CA LYS A 68 36.54 -4.59 -5.88
C LYS A 68 35.24 -3.77 -5.97
N ASN A 69 35.36 -2.46 -5.79
CA ASN A 69 34.26 -1.49 -5.78
C ASN A 69 33.26 -1.61 -4.60
N ASP A 70 33.65 -2.28 -3.50
CA ASP A 70 32.84 -2.38 -2.30
C ASP A 70 33.73 -2.40 -1.06
N ASP A 71 34.03 -1.21 -0.53
CA ASP A 71 34.91 -1.04 0.63
C ASP A 71 34.33 -1.58 1.94
N LYS A 72 33.02 -1.85 1.97
CA LYS A 72 32.31 -2.41 3.12
C LYS A 72 32.37 -3.93 3.18
N ALA A 73 32.56 -4.59 2.05
CA ALA A 73 32.63 -6.03 1.96
C ALA A 73 34.07 -6.52 1.88
N ALA A 74 34.31 -7.66 2.50
CA ALA A 74 35.56 -8.39 2.41
C ALA A 74 35.35 -9.84 1.95
N MET A 75 36.40 -10.41 1.42
CA MET A 75 36.48 -11.82 1.08
C MET A 75 37.25 -12.54 2.19
N TYR A 76 36.67 -13.62 2.64
CA TYR A 76 37.22 -14.48 3.68
C TYR A 76 37.45 -15.87 3.13
N LEU A 77 38.50 -16.50 3.64
CA LEU A 77 38.74 -17.93 3.51
C LEU A 77 38.24 -18.59 4.79
N ILE A 78 37.42 -19.61 4.65
CA ILE A 78 36.87 -20.33 5.80
C ILE A 78 37.13 -21.80 5.71
N LEU A 79 37.33 -22.46 6.86
CA LEU A 79 37.33 -23.92 6.97
C LEU A 79 36.00 -24.37 7.54
N SER A 80 35.38 -25.35 6.89
CA SER A 80 34.13 -25.99 7.34
C SER A 80 34.31 -27.53 7.16
N GLY A 81 34.47 -28.20 8.27
CA GLY A 81 34.86 -29.61 8.24
C GLY A 81 36.24 -29.81 7.59
N ASN A 82 36.27 -30.54 6.47
CA ASN A 82 37.52 -30.78 5.72
C ASN A 82 37.61 -29.96 4.41
N LYS A 83 36.77 -28.98 4.23
CA LYS A 83 36.69 -28.13 3.03
C LYS A 83 37.01 -26.70 3.33
N VAL A 84 37.76 -26.11 2.42
CA VAL A 84 38.05 -24.67 2.40
C VAL A 84 37.08 -24.01 1.42
N LEU A 85 36.43 -22.92 1.86
CA LEU A 85 35.48 -22.18 1.04
C LEU A 85 35.83 -20.70 1.03
N GLY A 86 35.51 -20.05 -0.09
CA GLY A 86 35.47 -18.60 -0.15
C GLY A 86 34.14 -18.08 0.40
N LEU A 87 34.18 -17.00 1.18
CA LEU A 87 33.01 -16.36 1.72
C LEU A 87 33.10 -14.84 1.49
N ILE A 88 31.98 -14.23 1.09
CA ILE A 88 31.83 -12.78 0.97
C ILE A 88 30.87 -12.29 2.03
N ALA A 89 31.30 -11.31 2.83
CA ALA A 89 30.45 -10.69 3.85
C ALA A 89 30.82 -9.22 4.06
N ASP A 90 29.91 -8.44 4.64
CA ASP A 90 30.25 -7.11 5.10
C ASP A 90 31.18 -7.21 6.31
N LYS A 91 32.18 -6.32 6.39
CA LYS A 91 33.14 -6.27 7.52
C LYS A 91 32.45 -6.02 8.87
N ASP A 92 31.28 -5.39 8.81
CA ASP A 92 30.44 -5.09 9.97
C ASP A 92 29.47 -6.19 10.34
N ASP A 93 29.46 -7.29 9.60
CA ASP A 93 28.55 -8.40 9.85
C ASP A 93 28.77 -8.99 11.24
N ALA A 94 27.67 -9.15 12.01
CA ALA A 94 27.72 -9.58 13.40
C ALA A 94 28.23 -11.02 13.54
N ASP A 95 27.85 -11.92 12.60
CA ASP A 95 28.26 -13.33 12.66
C ASP A 95 29.74 -13.45 12.32
N ILE A 96 30.24 -12.69 11.33
CA ILE A 96 31.65 -12.64 10.96
C ILE A 96 32.50 -12.05 12.08
N LYS A 97 32.07 -10.93 12.70
CA LYS A 97 32.76 -10.37 13.88
C LYS A 97 32.81 -11.38 15.03
N SER A 98 31.71 -12.11 15.26
CA SER A 98 31.69 -13.17 16.28
C SER A 98 32.64 -14.31 15.97
N ALA A 99 32.75 -14.71 14.70
CA ALA A 99 33.69 -15.74 14.27
C ALA A 99 35.14 -15.31 14.46
N LEU A 100 35.50 -14.08 14.01
CA LEU A 100 36.83 -13.53 14.18
C LEU A 100 37.22 -13.42 15.68
N ALA A 101 36.33 -12.86 16.50
CA ALA A 101 36.56 -12.73 17.95
C ALA A 101 36.68 -14.10 18.66
N SER A 102 35.93 -15.11 18.19
CA SER A 102 36.02 -16.48 18.72
C SER A 102 37.32 -17.16 18.30
N GLN A 103 37.83 -16.87 17.12
CA GLN A 103 39.11 -17.37 16.63
C GLN A 103 40.28 -16.77 17.40
N GLU A 104 40.28 -15.47 17.66
CA GLU A 104 41.30 -14.79 18.50
C GLU A 104 41.42 -15.41 19.89
N LYS A 105 40.27 -15.91 20.43
CA LYS A 105 40.24 -16.60 21.73
C LYS A 105 40.56 -18.10 21.66
N GLY A 106 40.80 -18.63 20.47
CA GLY A 106 41.03 -20.06 20.27
C GLY A 106 39.79 -20.95 20.44
N LEU A 107 38.59 -20.35 20.42
CA LEU A 107 37.32 -21.05 20.71
C LEU A 107 36.55 -21.48 19.44
N LEU A 108 36.91 -20.96 18.26
CA LEU A 108 36.11 -21.15 17.04
C LEU A 108 36.04 -22.61 16.61
N VAL A 109 37.12 -23.37 16.75
CA VAL A 109 37.11 -24.82 16.39
C VAL A 109 36.19 -25.62 17.31
N SER A 110 36.20 -25.31 18.63
CA SER A 110 35.34 -26.01 19.60
C SER A 110 33.87 -25.58 19.56
N ASN A 111 33.64 -24.30 19.18
CA ASN A 111 32.30 -23.69 19.08
C ASN A 111 32.18 -22.96 17.73
N PRO A 112 31.95 -23.69 16.62
CA PRO A 112 31.83 -23.09 15.29
C PRO A 112 30.68 -22.11 15.20
N VAL A 113 30.92 -20.97 14.54
CA VAL A 113 29.86 -19.98 14.25
C VAL A 113 29.10 -20.44 13.01
N LEU A 114 27.78 -20.49 13.11
CA LEU A 114 26.89 -20.82 12.02
C LEU A 114 26.53 -19.57 11.24
N VAL A 115 26.79 -19.55 9.93
CA VAL A 115 26.52 -18.43 9.03
C VAL A 115 25.69 -18.91 7.85
N ALA A 116 24.70 -18.14 7.42
CA ALA A 116 23.94 -18.42 6.20
C ALA A 116 24.38 -17.48 5.06
N GLY A 117 24.42 -18.02 3.87
CA GLY A 117 24.72 -17.28 2.65
C GLY A 117 24.05 -17.88 1.43
N GLU A 118 24.17 -17.19 0.31
CA GLU A 118 23.74 -17.69 -1.01
C GLU A 118 24.95 -18.24 -1.76
N LYS A 119 24.80 -19.38 -2.43
CA LYS A 119 25.84 -19.92 -3.32
C LYS A 119 25.94 -19.05 -4.56
N ASP A 120 27.05 -18.39 -4.74
CA ASP A 120 27.36 -17.66 -5.97
C ASP A 120 28.32 -18.47 -6.84
N SER A 121 27.84 -18.90 -8.01
CA SER A 121 28.60 -19.59 -9.04
C SER A 121 28.77 -18.75 -10.32
N SER A 122 28.57 -17.43 -10.23
CA SER A 122 28.76 -16.50 -11.34
C SER A 122 30.19 -16.48 -11.87
N SER A 123 30.41 -15.86 -13.03
CA SER A 123 31.76 -15.69 -13.59
C SER A 123 32.67 -14.92 -12.62
N ALA A 124 32.14 -13.87 -11.94
CA ALA A 124 32.88 -13.11 -10.93
C ALA A 124 33.29 -13.99 -9.72
N ALA A 125 32.40 -14.86 -9.27
CA ALA A 125 32.69 -15.82 -8.21
C ALA A 125 33.82 -16.81 -8.64
N LYS A 126 33.76 -17.30 -9.87
CA LYS A 126 34.82 -18.20 -10.43
C LYS A 126 36.18 -17.51 -10.54
N ASP A 127 36.21 -16.23 -10.92
CA ASP A 127 37.43 -15.44 -10.93
C ASP A 127 38.00 -15.26 -9.52
N ASN A 128 37.13 -15.02 -8.52
CA ASN A 128 37.55 -14.95 -7.12
C ASN A 128 38.07 -16.30 -6.61
N ILE A 129 37.41 -17.42 -6.92
CA ILE A 129 37.90 -18.77 -6.60
C ILE A 129 39.28 -19.00 -7.21
N SER A 130 39.51 -18.57 -8.45
CA SER A 130 40.80 -18.71 -9.12
C SER A 130 41.91 -17.94 -8.40
N LYS A 131 41.61 -16.72 -7.91
CA LYS A 131 42.54 -15.92 -7.08
C LYS A 131 42.82 -16.58 -5.73
N ILE A 132 41.79 -17.09 -5.06
CA ILE A 132 41.93 -17.85 -3.82
C ILE A 132 42.85 -19.06 -4.06
N ARG A 133 42.61 -19.82 -5.13
CA ARG A 133 43.41 -20.98 -5.47
C ARG A 133 44.89 -20.62 -5.66
N GLN A 134 45.20 -19.51 -6.29
CA GLN A 134 46.56 -19.01 -6.49
C GLN A 134 47.25 -18.60 -5.20
N SER A 135 46.51 -18.15 -4.20
CA SER A 135 47.06 -17.74 -2.89
C SER A 135 47.27 -18.91 -1.94
N LEU A 136 46.66 -20.07 -2.19
CA LEU A 136 46.78 -21.24 -1.33
C LEU A 136 48.01 -22.07 -1.65
N ALA A 137 48.60 -22.66 -0.61
CA ALA A 137 49.65 -23.68 -0.77
C ALA A 137 49.09 -24.90 -1.55
N THR A 138 49.94 -25.60 -2.30
CA THR A 138 49.55 -26.66 -3.19
C THR A 138 48.74 -27.76 -2.50
N GLU A 139 49.08 -28.10 -1.26
CA GLU A 139 48.36 -29.10 -0.47
C GLU A 139 46.94 -28.68 -0.10
N ALA A 140 46.72 -27.38 0.16
CA ALA A 140 45.41 -26.83 0.52
C ALA A 140 44.48 -26.64 -0.69
N GLN A 141 45.04 -26.58 -1.91
CA GLN A 141 44.24 -26.39 -3.13
C GLN A 141 43.29 -27.56 -3.40
N SER A 142 43.63 -28.78 -2.98
CA SER A 142 42.77 -29.98 -3.14
C SER A 142 41.56 -29.96 -2.22
N SER A 143 41.62 -29.20 -1.13
CA SER A 143 40.50 -29.02 -0.18
C SER A 143 39.59 -27.87 -0.54
N LEU A 144 39.96 -27.01 -1.51
CA LEU A 144 39.18 -25.83 -1.91
C LEU A 144 37.90 -26.26 -2.65
N GLU A 145 36.75 -25.79 -2.15
CA GLU A 145 35.49 -25.85 -2.89
C GLU A 145 35.57 -24.92 -4.12
N GLY A 146 35.52 -25.49 -5.27
CA GLY A 146 35.77 -24.77 -6.52
C GLY A 146 34.51 -24.43 -7.33
N SER A 147 33.33 -24.78 -6.84
CA SER A 147 32.10 -24.65 -7.61
C SER A 147 31.36 -23.35 -7.30
N PHE A 148 31.49 -22.79 -6.09
CA PHE A 148 30.82 -21.60 -5.65
C PHE A 148 31.58 -20.84 -4.53
N ILE A 149 31.20 -19.58 -4.32
CA ILE A 149 31.52 -18.79 -3.12
C ILE A 149 30.22 -18.60 -2.34
N VAL A 150 30.33 -18.51 -1.03
CA VAL A 150 29.19 -18.20 -0.18
C VAL A 150 29.06 -16.69 0.00
N ASP A 151 27.98 -16.12 -0.48
CA ASP A 151 27.69 -14.69 -0.36
C ASP A 151 26.68 -14.43 0.76
N VAL A 152 27.21 -14.11 1.95
CA VAL A 152 26.43 -13.74 3.14
C VAL A 152 25.77 -12.37 2.95
N LYS A 153 26.49 -11.43 2.33
CA LYS A 153 25.99 -10.08 2.07
C LYS A 153 24.75 -10.11 1.19
N LYS A 154 24.80 -10.85 0.08
CA LYS A 154 23.66 -10.99 -0.83
C LYS A 154 22.46 -11.65 -0.15
N HIS A 155 22.70 -12.70 0.64
CA HIS A 155 21.65 -13.36 1.42
C HIS A 155 20.94 -12.41 2.39
N LYS A 156 21.72 -11.67 3.21
CA LYS A 156 21.17 -10.70 4.16
C LYS A 156 20.49 -9.52 3.48
N SER A 157 21.05 -9.03 2.36
CA SER A 157 20.43 -7.96 1.56
C SER A 157 19.06 -8.38 1.00
N SER A 158 18.93 -9.62 0.53
CA SER A 158 17.65 -10.15 0.05
C SER A 158 16.61 -10.21 1.16
N ALA A 159 17.00 -10.66 2.35
CA ALA A 159 16.11 -10.67 3.53
C ALA A 159 15.71 -9.25 3.97
N GLN A 160 16.65 -8.30 3.98
CA GLN A 160 16.37 -6.90 4.27
C GLN A 160 15.41 -6.27 3.27
N MET A 161 15.52 -6.57 1.98
CA MET A 161 14.59 -6.08 0.95
C MET A 161 13.15 -6.54 1.24
N LEU A 162 12.95 -7.78 1.69
CA LEU A 162 11.64 -8.26 2.12
C LEU A 162 11.11 -7.48 3.33
N LEU A 163 11.96 -7.17 4.31
CA LEU A 163 11.57 -6.36 5.47
C LEU A 163 11.19 -4.92 5.07
N TYR A 164 11.93 -4.28 4.17
CA TYR A 164 11.56 -2.97 3.64
C TYR A 164 10.23 -3.02 2.87
N GLY A 165 10.01 -4.07 2.10
CA GLY A 165 8.72 -4.34 1.47
C GLY A 165 7.60 -4.45 2.51
N ALA A 166 7.82 -5.19 3.60
CA ALA A 166 6.88 -5.33 4.69
C ALA A 166 6.52 -3.98 5.33
N TYR A 167 7.50 -3.12 5.59
CA TYR A 167 7.26 -1.78 6.13
C TYR A 167 6.47 -0.91 5.15
N GLY A 168 6.79 -0.98 3.85
CA GLY A 168 6.06 -0.25 2.81
C GLY A 168 4.58 -0.66 2.74
N PHE A 169 4.29 -1.95 2.70
CA PHE A 169 2.92 -2.47 2.70
C PHE A 169 2.19 -2.21 4.03
N GLY A 170 2.90 -2.27 5.16
CA GLY A 170 2.37 -1.89 6.47
C GLY A 170 1.94 -0.43 6.53
N ALA A 171 2.76 0.48 6.01
CA ALA A 171 2.42 1.90 5.92
C ALA A 171 1.19 2.15 5.03
N LEU A 172 1.08 1.45 3.89
CA LEU A 172 -0.12 1.50 3.03
C LEU A 172 -1.37 0.98 3.75
N ALA A 173 -1.28 -0.13 4.48
CA ALA A 173 -2.39 -0.64 5.26
C ALA A 173 -2.87 0.38 6.31
N LEU A 174 -1.96 0.98 7.06
CA LEU A 174 -2.28 2.03 8.04
C LEU A 174 -2.90 3.28 7.39
N PHE A 175 -2.44 3.67 6.21
CA PHE A 175 -3.05 4.75 5.43
C PHE A 175 -4.52 4.45 5.11
N PHE A 176 -4.84 3.22 4.64
CA PHE A 176 -6.23 2.83 4.36
C PHE A 176 -7.09 2.74 5.63
N VAL A 177 -6.54 2.32 6.77
CA VAL A 177 -7.23 2.40 8.08
C VAL A 177 -7.58 3.84 8.42
N GLY A 178 -6.64 4.77 8.25
CA GLY A 178 -6.85 6.20 8.47
C GLY A 178 -7.95 6.77 7.56
N LEU A 179 -7.91 6.44 6.26
CA LEU A 179 -8.96 6.83 5.30
C LEU A 179 -10.33 6.27 5.67
N PHE A 180 -10.39 5.01 6.12
CA PHE A 180 -11.63 4.40 6.58
C PHE A 180 -12.20 5.14 7.80
N ALA A 181 -11.40 5.34 8.84
CA ALA A 181 -11.80 6.05 10.05
C ALA A 181 -12.26 7.49 9.76
N PHE A 182 -11.51 8.21 8.91
CA PHE A 182 -11.87 9.56 8.48
C PHE A 182 -13.22 9.60 7.76
N ASN A 183 -13.46 8.70 6.80
CA ASN A 183 -14.73 8.66 6.07
C ASN A 183 -15.91 8.29 6.96
N VAL A 184 -15.74 7.33 7.89
CA VAL A 184 -16.79 6.95 8.85
C VAL A 184 -17.11 8.13 9.80
N SER A 185 -16.09 8.77 10.35
CA SER A 185 -16.24 9.92 11.25
C SER A 185 -16.99 11.08 10.56
N ARG A 186 -16.60 11.38 9.32
CA ARG A 186 -17.24 12.42 8.52
C ARG A 186 -18.70 12.14 8.25
N ARG A 187 -19.06 10.89 7.93
CA ARG A 187 -20.47 10.50 7.72
C ARG A 187 -21.29 10.60 9.00
N LYS A 188 -20.74 10.11 10.11
CA LYS A 188 -21.41 10.24 11.43
C LYS A 188 -21.64 11.71 11.79
N LYS A 189 -20.67 12.59 11.48
CA LYS A 189 -20.83 14.03 11.69
C LYS A 189 -22.00 14.59 10.87
N ALA A 190 -22.10 14.22 9.59
CA ALA A 190 -23.19 14.68 8.73
C ALA A 190 -24.58 14.17 9.17
N TYR A 191 -24.69 12.95 9.69
CA TYR A 191 -25.95 12.50 10.30
C TYR A 191 -26.29 13.27 11.56
N ARG A 192 -25.31 13.58 12.41
CA ARG A 192 -25.55 14.45 13.59
C ARG A 192 -26.02 15.86 13.20
N GLU A 193 -25.44 16.43 12.16
CA GLU A 193 -25.88 17.73 11.61
C GLU A 193 -27.31 17.63 11.06
N LEU A 194 -27.68 16.54 10.40
CA LEU A 194 -29.04 16.28 9.92
C LEU A 194 -30.03 16.22 11.08
N TYR A 195 -29.72 15.47 12.13
CA TYR A 195 -30.61 15.30 13.28
C TYR A 195 -30.71 16.59 14.14
N ALA A 196 -29.62 17.37 14.15
CA ALA A 196 -29.69 18.69 14.80
C ALA A 196 -30.64 19.66 14.09
N GLN A 197 -30.77 19.55 12.75
CA GLN A 197 -31.73 20.35 11.96
C GLN A 197 -33.14 19.73 11.94
N PHE A 198 -33.22 18.41 11.92
CA PHE A 198 -34.45 17.64 11.78
C PHE A 198 -34.49 16.51 12.82
N PRO A 199 -34.80 16.83 14.09
CA PRO A 199 -34.79 15.82 15.18
C PRO A 199 -35.73 14.65 14.94
N GLU A 200 -36.83 14.86 14.21
CA GLU A 200 -37.77 13.79 13.83
C GLU A 200 -37.20 12.71 12.92
N LEU A 201 -36.06 12.97 12.28
CA LEU A 201 -35.37 12.00 11.44
C LEU A 201 -34.47 11.06 12.24
N GLU A 202 -34.16 11.37 13.50
CA GLU A 202 -33.34 10.54 14.36
C GLU A 202 -34.06 9.20 14.63
N GLY A 203 -33.42 8.11 14.20
CA GLY A 203 -34.01 6.76 14.24
C GLY A 203 -35.12 6.48 13.23
N ASN A 204 -35.61 7.48 12.49
CA ASN A 204 -36.68 7.36 11.52
C ASN A 204 -36.39 8.03 10.17
N LEU A 205 -35.31 7.64 9.53
CA LEU A 205 -34.93 8.14 8.19
C LEU A 205 -35.93 7.81 7.09
N ASP A 206 -36.92 6.94 7.35
CA ASP A 206 -38.00 6.64 6.39
C ASP A 206 -38.90 7.86 6.13
N LEU A 207 -38.94 8.82 7.05
CA LEU A 207 -39.64 10.08 6.83
C LEU A 207 -39.08 10.90 5.66
N LEU A 208 -37.81 10.71 5.28
CA LEU A 208 -37.27 11.34 4.05
C LEU A 208 -37.98 10.85 2.78
N VAL A 209 -38.51 9.63 2.81
CA VAL A 209 -39.25 9.04 1.67
C VAL A 209 -40.73 9.34 1.78
N SER A 210 -41.32 9.15 2.96
CA SER A 210 -42.77 9.29 3.15
C SER A 210 -43.24 10.73 3.31
N GLY A 211 -42.39 11.61 3.88
CA GLY A 211 -42.69 13.04 4.13
C GLY A 211 -41.85 13.99 3.29
N GLY A 212 -40.99 13.50 2.41
CA GLY A 212 -40.16 14.31 1.54
C GLY A 212 -40.94 14.84 0.32
N GLN A 213 -40.51 15.99 -0.17
CA GLN A 213 -41.02 16.58 -1.41
C GLN A 213 -40.48 15.84 -2.64
N TYR A 214 -39.28 15.28 -2.53
CA TYR A 214 -38.64 14.39 -3.51
C TYR A 214 -37.85 13.31 -2.82
N ALA A 215 -37.86 12.09 -3.35
CA ALA A 215 -37.10 10.97 -2.81
C ALA A 215 -36.58 10.04 -3.90
N ASP A 216 -35.26 9.93 -4.01
CA ASP A 216 -34.55 8.91 -4.76
C ASP A 216 -33.66 8.07 -3.83
N SER A 217 -34.25 7.05 -3.23
CA SER A 217 -33.56 6.16 -2.28
C SER A 217 -32.42 5.37 -2.90
N LYS A 218 -32.47 5.11 -4.21
CA LYS A 218 -31.43 4.39 -4.94
C LYS A 218 -30.13 5.20 -4.98
N ARG A 219 -30.26 6.51 -5.20
CA ARG A 219 -29.12 7.45 -5.25
C ARG A 219 -28.86 8.15 -3.93
N GLY A 220 -29.82 8.09 -3.01
CA GLY A 220 -29.73 8.79 -1.73
C GLY A 220 -29.90 10.29 -1.89
N LEU A 221 -30.75 10.73 -2.85
CA LEU A 221 -31.13 12.13 -3.07
C LEU A 221 -32.53 12.36 -2.52
N TYR A 222 -32.68 13.38 -1.71
CA TYR A 222 -33.96 13.74 -1.09
C TYR A 222 -34.12 15.26 -1.06
N VAL A 223 -35.36 15.71 -1.15
CA VAL A 223 -35.75 17.07 -0.77
C VAL A 223 -36.73 16.96 0.38
N TYR A 224 -36.36 17.52 1.53
CA TYR A 224 -37.13 17.44 2.75
C TYR A 224 -37.15 18.82 3.45
N LYS A 225 -38.34 19.35 3.69
CA LYS A 225 -38.52 20.70 4.29
C LYS A 225 -37.59 21.74 3.65
N ASP A 226 -37.64 21.81 2.33
CA ASP A 226 -36.84 22.73 1.49
C ASP A 226 -35.32 22.63 1.67
N HIS A 227 -34.82 21.45 2.04
CA HIS A 227 -33.40 21.15 2.05
C HIS A 227 -33.08 20.04 1.06
N LEU A 228 -32.04 20.25 0.27
CA LEU A 228 -31.44 19.21 -0.56
C LEU A 228 -30.54 18.34 0.32
N ILE A 229 -30.91 17.09 0.47
CA ILE A 229 -30.21 16.10 1.29
C ILE A 229 -29.66 15.01 0.39
N ALA A 230 -28.39 14.76 0.47
CA ALA A 230 -27.71 13.74 -0.33
C ALA A 230 -26.88 12.81 0.55
N PHE A 231 -27.15 11.50 0.46
CA PHE A 231 -26.39 10.43 1.13
C PHE A 231 -25.52 9.67 0.14
N ALA A 232 -24.89 10.39 -0.80
CA ALA A 232 -23.97 9.81 -1.78
C ALA A 232 -22.57 9.56 -1.16
N GLN A 233 -21.51 9.96 -1.83
CA GLN A 233 -20.13 9.84 -1.32
C GLN A 233 -19.88 10.73 -0.09
N ARG A 234 -20.54 11.89 -0.05
CA ARG A 234 -20.48 12.84 1.06
C ARG A 234 -21.90 13.17 1.44
N ASN A 235 -22.26 12.91 2.68
CA ASN A 235 -23.55 13.38 3.16
C ASN A 235 -23.56 14.91 3.09
N THR A 236 -24.50 15.45 2.34
CA THR A 236 -24.62 16.89 2.09
C THR A 236 -26.04 17.31 2.45
N ILE A 237 -26.17 18.39 3.18
CA ILE A 237 -27.45 18.99 3.57
C ILE A 237 -27.33 20.47 3.29
N VAL A 238 -28.15 21.00 2.38
CA VAL A 238 -28.11 22.40 1.97
C VAL A 238 -29.54 22.92 1.82
N PRO A 239 -29.90 24.06 2.47
CA PRO A 239 -31.18 24.71 2.23
C PRO A 239 -31.33 25.08 0.76
N ALA A 240 -32.45 24.75 0.13
CA ALA A 240 -32.72 25.08 -1.28
C ALA A 240 -32.62 26.60 -1.54
N LYS A 241 -33.07 27.41 -0.58
CA LYS A 241 -32.96 28.88 -0.65
C LYS A 241 -31.53 29.41 -0.75
N ASP A 242 -30.53 28.62 -0.36
CA ASP A 242 -29.12 29.02 -0.39
C ASP A 242 -28.40 28.54 -1.65
N ILE A 243 -29.08 27.78 -2.49
CA ILE A 243 -28.54 27.30 -3.77
C ILE A 243 -28.78 28.35 -4.85
N LEU A 244 -27.71 28.71 -5.58
CA LEU A 244 -27.77 29.56 -6.76
C LEU A 244 -27.86 28.76 -8.06
N TYR A 245 -27.08 27.66 -8.15
CA TYR A 245 -26.94 26.93 -9.39
C TYR A 245 -26.88 25.43 -9.14
N LEU A 246 -27.57 24.64 -9.95
CA LEU A 246 -27.58 23.19 -9.92
C LEU A 246 -27.35 22.64 -11.32
N VAL A 247 -26.38 21.77 -11.46
CA VAL A 247 -25.99 21.22 -12.76
C VAL A 247 -25.58 19.76 -12.67
N ALA A 248 -25.89 19.00 -13.71
CA ALA A 248 -25.36 17.68 -13.95
C ALA A 248 -24.11 17.79 -14.82
N VAL A 249 -22.95 17.46 -14.26
CA VAL A 249 -21.66 17.52 -14.95
C VAL A 249 -21.27 16.13 -15.42
N LYS A 250 -21.03 15.99 -16.71
CA LYS A 250 -20.51 14.78 -17.32
C LYS A 250 -18.98 14.83 -17.33
N GLN A 251 -18.33 13.89 -16.67
CA GLN A 251 -16.88 13.73 -16.73
C GLN A 251 -16.54 12.42 -17.45
N THR A 252 -15.79 12.53 -18.53
CA THR A 252 -15.21 11.36 -19.20
C THR A 252 -13.80 11.17 -18.66
N ILE A 253 -13.60 10.07 -17.93
CA ILE A 253 -12.29 9.70 -17.39
C ILE A 253 -11.70 8.66 -18.35
N GLN A 254 -10.60 9.02 -19.00
CA GLN A 254 -9.87 8.14 -19.90
C GLN A 254 -8.74 7.48 -19.12
N GLN A 255 -8.80 6.16 -18.94
CA GLN A 255 -7.75 5.36 -18.31
C GLN A 255 -7.20 4.36 -19.33
N GLY A 256 -6.12 4.72 -20.03
CA GLY A 256 -5.56 3.91 -21.10
C GLY A 256 -6.56 3.69 -22.23
N ILE A 257 -6.89 2.43 -22.53
CA ILE A 257 -7.85 2.03 -23.60
C ILE A 257 -9.31 2.12 -23.13
N ALA A 258 -9.57 2.15 -21.81
CA ALA A 258 -10.93 2.20 -21.26
C ALA A 258 -11.33 3.64 -20.93
N SER A 259 -12.53 4.04 -21.38
CA SER A 259 -13.15 5.30 -20.99
C SER A 259 -14.33 5.03 -20.05
N HIS A 260 -14.36 5.68 -18.91
CA HIS A 260 -15.49 5.68 -17.99
C HIS A 260 -16.16 7.06 -18.00
N VAL A 261 -17.48 7.07 -18.09
CA VAL A 261 -18.25 8.30 -17.97
C VAL A 261 -18.86 8.36 -16.58
N ASN A 262 -18.50 9.39 -15.83
CA ASN A 262 -19.12 9.71 -14.56
C ASN A 262 -20.01 10.95 -14.72
N TYR A 263 -21.23 10.86 -14.18
CA TYR A 263 -22.10 12.02 -14.03
C TYR A 263 -22.11 12.44 -12.56
N THR A 264 -21.94 13.73 -12.33
CA THR A 264 -21.97 14.31 -10.99
C THR A 264 -23.06 15.39 -10.94
N VAL A 265 -23.99 15.28 -10.00
CA VAL A 265 -24.94 16.36 -9.72
C VAL A 265 -24.29 17.27 -8.71
N GLU A 266 -24.08 18.52 -9.11
CA GLU A 266 -23.41 19.55 -8.35
C GLU A 266 -24.40 20.69 -8.07
N ALA A 267 -24.41 21.16 -6.82
CA ALA A 267 -25.09 22.38 -6.42
C ALA A 267 -24.06 23.40 -5.95
N TYR A 268 -24.29 24.65 -6.28
CA TYR A 268 -23.45 25.78 -5.87
C TYR A 268 -24.29 26.74 -5.04
N ASP A 269 -23.84 27.05 -3.82
CA ASP A 269 -24.54 27.94 -2.91
C ASP A 269 -24.23 29.44 -3.18
N LYS A 270 -24.88 30.31 -2.45
CA LYS A 270 -24.70 31.78 -2.51
C LYS A 270 -23.27 32.24 -2.22
N ASN A 271 -22.46 31.42 -1.59
CA ASN A 271 -21.03 31.67 -1.36
C ASN A 271 -20.16 31.02 -2.44
N PHE A 272 -20.74 30.57 -3.57
CA PHE A 272 -20.10 29.87 -4.68
C PHE A 272 -19.40 28.58 -4.27
N LYS A 273 -19.75 28.03 -3.10
CA LYS A 273 -19.23 26.77 -2.61
C LYS A 273 -19.93 25.61 -3.31
N LYS A 274 -19.12 24.71 -3.84
CA LYS A 274 -19.57 23.50 -4.51
C LYS A 274 -20.01 22.42 -3.52
N HIS A 275 -21.19 21.89 -3.73
CA HIS A 275 -21.77 20.75 -3.02
C HIS A 275 -22.04 19.63 -4.02
N VAL A 276 -21.39 18.46 -3.83
CA VAL A 276 -21.63 17.28 -4.66
C VAL A 276 -22.80 16.50 -4.07
N LEU A 277 -23.92 16.46 -4.78
CA LEU A 277 -25.12 15.79 -4.33
C LEU A 277 -25.13 14.31 -4.72
N SER A 278 -24.67 13.97 -5.93
CA SER A 278 -24.58 12.59 -6.36
C SER A 278 -23.45 12.41 -7.36
N THR A 279 -22.81 11.23 -7.34
CA THR A 279 -21.88 10.81 -8.37
C THR A 279 -22.34 9.45 -8.89
N LEU A 280 -22.53 9.35 -10.18
CA LEU A 280 -23.10 8.20 -10.86
C LEU A 280 -22.09 7.70 -11.89
N GLY A 281 -21.63 6.46 -11.75
CA GLY A 281 -20.82 5.76 -12.75
C GLY A 281 -21.66 4.72 -13.47
N GLY A 282 -21.56 4.53 -14.80
CA GLY A 282 -22.24 3.49 -15.55
C GLY A 282 -22.67 3.87 -16.98
N SER A 283 -23.60 3.14 -17.61
CA SER A 283 -23.97 3.34 -19.00
C SER A 283 -24.90 4.55 -19.21
N LYS A 284 -24.69 5.24 -20.34
CA LYS A 284 -25.29 6.53 -20.70
C LYS A 284 -26.83 6.58 -20.62
N LYS A 285 -27.52 5.51 -21.01
CA LYS A 285 -28.98 5.51 -21.26
C LYS A 285 -29.82 5.59 -19.98
N THR A 286 -29.35 5.08 -18.86
CA THR A 286 -30.08 5.04 -17.59
C THR A 286 -29.91 6.33 -16.76
N TYR A 287 -28.89 7.14 -17.08
CA TYR A 287 -28.53 8.32 -16.30
C TYR A 287 -29.26 9.58 -16.72
N ASP A 288 -29.48 9.75 -18.04
CA ASP A 288 -30.11 10.95 -18.56
C ASP A 288 -31.54 11.10 -18.01
N ASP A 289 -32.31 10.01 -18.00
CA ASP A 289 -33.71 10.03 -17.49
C ASP A 289 -33.80 10.28 -15.98
N GLU A 290 -32.87 9.72 -15.22
CA GLU A 290 -32.91 9.72 -13.77
C GLU A 290 -32.31 11.01 -13.15
N ILE A 291 -31.31 11.62 -13.79
CA ILE A 291 -30.78 12.92 -13.42
C ILE A 291 -31.79 13.99 -13.80
N ASN A 292 -32.39 13.86 -14.98
CA ASN A 292 -33.40 14.78 -15.46
C ASN A 292 -34.61 14.84 -14.53
N ALA A 293 -35.02 13.73 -13.90
CA ALA A 293 -36.12 13.73 -12.93
C ALA A 293 -35.83 14.61 -11.71
N PHE A 294 -34.62 14.56 -11.16
CA PHE A 294 -34.24 15.39 -10.01
C PHE A 294 -34.06 16.86 -10.40
N THR A 295 -33.33 17.12 -11.47
CA THR A 295 -33.11 18.50 -11.95
C THR A 295 -34.41 19.15 -12.38
N TYR A 296 -35.28 18.43 -13.05
CA TYR A 296 -36.61 18.88 -13.40
C TYR A 296 -37.47 19.18 -12.18
N PHE A 297 -37.45 18.33 -11.15
CA PHE A 297 -38.15 18.60 -9.90
C PHE A 297 -37.66 19.90 -9.26
N VAL A 298 -36.33 20.13 -9.18
CA VAL A 298 -35.76 21.34 -8.61
C VAL A 298 -36.14 22.56 -9.43
N ASP A 299 -36.07 22.48 -10.74
CA ASP A 299 -36.45 23.57 -11.65
C ASP A 299 -37.91 24.03 -11.45
N GLN A 300 -38.83 23.06 -11.34
CA GLN A 300 -40.25 23.34 -11.17
C GLN A 300 -40.62 23.89 -9.78
N HIS A 301 -39.92 23.46 -8.73
CA HIS A 301 -40.29 23.80 -7.35
C HIS A 301 -39.47 24.97 -6.74
N TYR A 302 -38.31 25.25 -7.35
CA TYR A 302 -37.39 26.29 -6.86
C TYR A 302 -36.93 27.22 -8.01
N PRO A 303 -37.81 28.06 -8.52
CA PRO A 303 -37.55 28.88 -9.71
C PRO A 303 -36.42 29.89 -9.55
N ASN A 304 -35.94 30.10 -8.33
CA ASN A 304 -34.77 30.96 -8.06
C ASN A 304 -33.42 30.22 -8.21
N ILE A 305 -33.42 28.93 -8.45
CA ILE A 305 -32.22 28.14 -8.68
C ILE A 305 -31.99 28.04 -10.19
N LEU A 306 -30.85 28.45 -10.66
CA LEU A 306 -30.42 28.23 -12.05
C LEU A 306 -30.17 26.73 -12.25
N VAL A 307 -30.95 26.07 -13.10
CA VAL A 307 -30.83 24.60 -13.29
C VAL A 307 -30.39 24.28 -14.69
N GLY A 308 -29.35 23.44 -14.81
CA GLY A 308 -28.87 22.93 -16.09
C GLY A 308 -27.66 23.65 -16.68
N ALA A 309 -27.07 23.04 -17.70
CA ALA A 309 -25.84 23.54 -18.31
C ALA A 309 -26.05 24.87 -19.07
N ASP A 310 -27.27 25.12 -19.54
CA ASP A 310 -27.63 26.33 -20.30
C ASP A 310 -27.51 27.60 -19.43
N HIS A 311 -27.67 27.49 -18.12
CA HIS A 311 -27.50 28.58 -17.16
C HIS A 311 -26.06 28.78 -16.68
N ALA A 312 -25.10 27.99 -17.18
CA ALA A 312 -23.69 28.14 -16.78
C ALA A 312 -23.11 29.56 -17.04
N PRO A 313 -23.41 30.24 -18.18
CA PRO A 313 -22.93 31.61 -18.40
C PRO A 313 -23.49 32.60 -17.39
N GLU A 314 -24.78 32.47 -17.01
CA GLU A 314 -25.43 33.35 -16.04
C GLU A 314 -24.83 33.15 -14.64
N TYR A 315 -24.63 31.90 -14.21
CA TYR A 315 -23.94 31.57 -12.97
C TYR A 315 -22.51 32.14 -12.94
N GLN A 316 -21.75 32.02 -14.06
CA GLN A 316 -20.40 32.56 -14.14
C GLN A 316 -20.39 34.09 -14.06
N ALA A 317 -21.37 34.75 -14.65
CA ALA A 317 -21.52 36.21 -14.54
C ALA A 317 -21.75 36.64 -13.09
N LEU A 318 -22.65 35.94 -12.34
CA LEU A 318 -22.89 36.19 -10.92
C LEU A 318 -21.62 35.97 -10.09
N LYS A 319 -20.87 34.90 -10.38
CA LYS A 319 -19.63 34.59 -9.70
C LYS A 319 -18.57 35.68 -9.88
N ASN A 320 -18.37 36.12 -11.13
CA ASN A 320 -17.42 37.18 -11.46
C ASN A 320 -17.81 38.51 -10.82
N ALA A 321 -19.11 38.86 -10.81
CA ALA A 321 -19.61 40.07 -10.16
C ALA A 321 -19.40 40.08 -8.64
N ALA A 322 -19.34 38.89 -8.01
CA ALA A 322 -19.05 38.72 -6.60
C ALA A 322 -17.53 38.66 -6.29
N GLY A 323 -16.66 38.75 -7.31
CA GLY A 323 -15.21 38.76 -7.12
C GLY A 323 -14.56 37.38 -6.88
N PHE A 324 -15.21 36.29 -7.32
CA PHE A 324 -14.71 34.91 -7.20
C PHE A 324 -14.16 34.37 -8.52
#